data_084c9a0fc062db1e2c91d0602321dc02
#
_entry.id   084c9a0fc062db1e2c91d0602321dc02
#
_cell.length_a   1.000
_cell.length_b   1.000
_cell.length_c   1.000
_cell.angle_alpha   90.00
_cell.angle_beta   90.00
_cell.angle_gamma   90.00
#
_symmetry.space_group_name_H-M   'P 1'
#
loop_
_entity.id
_entity.type
_entity.pdbx_description
1 polymer ?
#
loop_
_entity_poly.entity_id
_entity_poly.type
_entity_poly.pdbx_seq_one_letter_code
_entity_poly.pdbx_strand_id
1 'polypeptide(L)'
;FKTLSRYRWNILRKVRNFGAEIAIQPTYSREFYNGDSLIRASNASKKVSSAGNMSNRDRLKTMLADRWHTELITSSPEPLSELERNAEFFSGFVKKLYLPSYPELEVSGDYNIRELKRKSFYVLSLGANKKYREWPYKYYAKIAQKIHKKTGWLGLICGAENEFDLGEHIKKLCDAPLQNYTGRTTLSELTRLLVKSQILISNETGTVHIANAVGTPTVCILGGGHFGRFVPYPELSGQTSRL
;
A
#
# COMPACT_ATOMS: atom_id res chain seq x y z
N PHE A 1 4.34 -16.38 4.48
CA PHE A 1 5.56 -17.03 4.97
C PHE A 1 5.21 -18.36 5.62
N LYS A 2 5.55 -19.52 4.99
CA LYS A 2 5.48 -20.80 5.67
C LYS A 2 6.63 -20.86 6.69
N THR A 3 6.30 -21.13 7.95
CA THR A 3 7.22 -21.01 9.12
C THR A 3 8.50 -21.86 9.00
N LEU A 4 8.48 -22.95 8.23
CA LEU A 4 9.57 -23.89 8.03
C LEU A 4 10.08 -23.97 6.59
N SER A 5 9.94 -22.90 5.77
CA SER A 5 10.39 -22.93 4.38
C SER A 5 11.88 -22.60 4.26
N ARG A 6 12.58 -23.24 3.29
CA ARG A 6 13.99 -22.88 2.91
C ARG A 6 14.13 -21.40 2.59
N TYR A 7 13.10 -20.82 1.97
CA TYR A 7 13.04 -19.39 1.66
C TYR A 7 13.16 -18.52 2.92
N ARG A 8 12.38 -18.84 3.97
CA ARG A 8 12.44 -18.12 5.25
C ARG A 8 13.84 -18.20 5.88
N TRP A 9 14.43 -19.39 5.95
CA TRP A 9 15.77 -19.57 6.50
C TRP A 9 16.83 -18.78 5.73
N ASN A 10 16.71 -18.73 4.40
CA ASN A 10 17.61 -17.92 3.58
C ASN A 10 17.47 -16.42 3.87
N ILE A 11 16.24 -15.91 4.06
CA ILE A 11 16.03 -14.50 4.44
C ILE A 11 16.62 -14.21 5.81
N LEU A 12 16.35 -15.02 6.83
CA LEU A 12 16.91 -14.83 8.17
C LEU A 12 18.44 -14.84 8.15
N ARG A 13 19.06 -15.72 7.36
CA ARG A 13 20.52 -15.77 7.18
C ARG A 13 21.05 -14.51 6.48
N LYS A 14 20.38 -14.03 5.43
CA LYS A 14 20.75 -12.76 4.76
C LYS A 14 20.69 -11.59 5.72
N VAL A 15 19.62 -11.48 6.50
CA VAL A 15 19.44 -10.43 7.50
C VAL A 15 20.57 -10.49 8.55
N ARG A 16 20.91 -11.68 9.02
CA ARG A 16 22.01 -11.87 9.97
C ARG A 16 23.38 -11.45 9.39
N ASN A 17 23.63 -11.82 8.13
CA ASN A 17 24.91 -11.54 7.47
C ASN A 17 25.03 -10.08 6.99
N PHE A 18 23.94 -9.31 7.05
CA PHE A 18 23.94 -7.90 6.64
C PHE A 18 24.79 -7.03 7.58
N GLY A 19 24.95 -7.43 8.84
CA GLY A 19 25.81 -6.72 9.80
C GLY A 19 25.26 -5.35 10.22
N ALA A 20 23.95 -5.19 10.31
CA ALA A 20 23.34 -3.94 10.74
C ALA A 20 23.69 -3.62 12.20
N GLU A 21 24.06 -2.39 12.50
CA GLU A 21 24.24 -1.89 13.87
C GLU A 21 22.90 -1.65 14.55
N ILE A 22 21.93 -1.14 13.78
CA ILE A 22 20.59 -0.81 14.26
C ILE A 22 19.56 -1.57 13.42
N ALA A 23 18.62 -2.25 14.07
CA ALA A 23 17.46 -2.86 13.44
C ALA A 23 16.18 -2.23 14.00
N ILE A 24 15.31 -1.76 13.10
CA ILE A 24 14.11 -1.01 13.45
C ILE A 24 12.87 -1.71 12.92
N GLN A 25 11.83 -1.83 13.74
CA GLN A 25 10.50 -2.33 13.37
C GLN A 25 9.40 -1.38 13.88
N PRO A 26 8.94 -0.43 13.06
CA PRO A 26 7.93 0.53 13.47
C PRO A 26 6.51 -0.04 13.52
N THR A 27 6.28 -1.25 13.00
CA THR A 27 4.96 -1.85 12.86
C THR A 27 4.21 -1.94 14.18
N TYR A 28 3.05 -1.28 14.30
CA TYR A 28 2.20 -1.32 15.50
C TYR A 28 1.61 -2.72 15.75
N SER A 29 1.08 -3.38 14.73
CA SER A 29 0.57 -4.76 14.84
C SER A 29 1.67 -5.78 14.50
N ARG A 30 2.67 -5.89 15.39
CA ARG A 30 3.84 -6.76 15.19
C ARG A 30 3.43 -8.22 15.00
N GLU A 31 4.24 -8.96 14.24
CA GLU A 31 4.07 -10.38 13.97
C GLU A 31 5.31 -11.17 14.42
N PHE A 32 5.08 -12.16 15.30
CA PHE A 32 6.14 -12.97 15.90
C PHE A 32 7.03 -13.69 14.87
N TYR A 33 6.39 -14.31 13.86
CA TYR A 33 7.11 -15.07 12.85
C TYR A 33 7.65 -14.23 11.68
N ASN A 34 7.27 -12.98 11.56
CA ASN A 34 7.72 -12.06 10.53
C ASN A 34 8.64 -10.99 11.14
N GLY A 35 8.16 -9.81 11.42
CA GLY A 35 8.97 -8.68 11.87
C GLY A 35 9.83 -8.99 13.10
N ASP A 36 9.24 -9.55 14.17
CA ASP A 36 9.99 -9.84 15.41
C ASP A 36 11.13 -10.84 15.16
N SER A 37 10.91 -11.86 14.33
CA SER A 37 11.97 -12.82 14.01
C SER A 37 13.06 -12.26 13.08
N LEU A 38 12.75 -11.29 12.23
CA LEU A 38 13.76 -10.56 11.44
C LEU A 38 14.62 -9.69 12.34
N ILE A 39 14.01 -8.95 13.28
CA ILE A 39 14.74 -8.17 14.29
C ILE A 39 15.67 -9.07 15.12
N ARG A 40 15.17 -10.23 15.59
CA ARG A 40 16.01 -11.20 16.29
C ARG A 40 17.18 -11.67 15.43
N ALA A 41 16.92 -12.00 14.17
CA ALA A 41 17.91 -12.52 13.24
C ALA A 41 18.97 -11.49 12.84
N SER A 42 18.67 -10.20 12.86
CA SER A 42 19.61 -9.13 12.47
C SER A 42 20.90 -9.14 13.26
N ASN A 43 20.87 -9.68 14.49
CA ASN A 43 22.00 -9.64 15.42
C ASN A 43 22.55 -8.23 15.69
N ALA A 44 21.76 -7.19 15.38
CA ALA A 44 22.11 -5.81 15.61
C ALA A 44 22.35 -5.54 17.10
N SER A 45 23.25 -4.63 17.43
CA SER A 45 23.51 -4.20 18.80
C SER A 45 22.34 -3.40 19.37
N LYS A 46 21.67 -2.59 18.52
CA LYS A 46 20.46 -1.84 18.86
C LYS A 46 19.28 -2.39 18.07
N LYS A 47 18.24 -2.86 18.77
CA LYS A 47 17.01 -3.44 18.20
C LYS A 47 15.82 -2.70 18.76
N VAL A 48 15.23 -1.83 17.95
CA VAL A 48 14.15 -0.92 18.37
C VAL A 48 12.86 -1.29 17.67
N SER A 49 11.78 -1.42 18.43
CA SER A 49 10.45 -1.71 17.86
C SER A 49 9.35 -0.91 18.57
N SER A 50 8.22 -0.77 17.89
CA SER A 50 6.99 -0.34 18.54
C SER A 50 6.61 -1.36 19.61
N ALA A 51 6.15 -0.91 20.77
CA ALA A 51 5.52 -1.79 21.77
C ALA A 51 4.29 -2.48 21.16
N GLY A 52 3.55 -1.74 20.33
CA GLY A 52 2.46 -2.25 19.50
C GLY A 52 1.29 -2.80 20.29
N ASN A 53 0.50 -3.62 19.61
CA ASN A 53 -0.64 -4.33 20.20
C ASN A 53 -0.48 -5.86 20.10
N MET A 54 -1.49 -6.59 20.59
CA MET A 54 -1.52 -8.05 20.56
C MET A 54 -2.40 -8.63 19.43
N SER A 55 -2.78 -7.84 18.42
CA SER A 55 -3.69 -8.30 17.34
C SER A 55 -3.18 -9.54 16.59
N ASN A 56 -1.85 -9.62 16.40
CA ASN A 56 -1.19 -10.70 15.65
C ASN A 56 -0.34 -11.62 16.53
N ARG A 57 -0.41 -11.48 17.88
CA ARG A 57 0.39 -12.23 18.84
C ARG A 57 -0.43 -12.55 20.07
N ASP A 58 -0.23 -13.74 20.62
CA ASP A 58 -0.70 -14.06 21.98
C ASP A 58 0.29 -13.51 23.04
N ARG A 59 -0.15 -13.58 24.30
CA ARG A 59 0.62 -13.07 25.44
C ARG A 59 2.01 -13.71 25.55
N LEU A 60 2.11 -15.03 25.32
CA LEU A 60 3.38 -15.76 25.42
C LEU A 60 4.36 -15.32 24.32
N LYS A 61 3.90 -15.24 23.07
CA LYS A 61 4.72 -14.75 21.95
C LYS A 61 5.14 -13.31 22.15
N THR A 62 4.26 -12.46 22.69
CA THR A 62 4.61 -11.06 23.01
C THR A 62 5.74 -11.01 24.00
N MET A 63 5.63 -11.71 25.13
CA MET A 63 6.66 -11.75 26.18
C MET A 63 7.99 -12.29 25.68
N LEU A 64 7.97 -13.31 24.84
CA LEU A 64 9.20 -13.86 24.22
C LEU A 64 9.82 -12.90 23.22
N ALA A 65 8.99 -12.30 22.34
CA ALA A 65 9.48 -11.37 21.32
C ALA A 65 10.08 -10.11 21.95
N ASP A 66 9.46 -9.57 23.00
CA ASP A 66 9.92 -8.35 23.63
C ASP A 66 11.33 -8.47 24.21
N ARG A 67 11.75 -9.68 24.61
CA ARG A 67 13.13 -9.98 25.02
C ARG A 67 14.18 -9.90 23.90
N TRP A 68 13.74 -9.89 22.65
CA TRP A 68 14.64 -9.80 21.49
C TRP A 68 14.99 -8.35 21.13
N HIS A 69 14.31 -7.40 21.76
CA HIS A 69 14.49 -5.97 21.50
C HIS A 69 15.30 -5.33 22.63
N THR A 70 16.12 -4.35 22.28
CA THR A 70 16.87 -3.56 23.24
C THR A 70 16.06 -2.35 23.72
N GLU A 71 15.10 -1.91 22.91
CA GLU A 71 14.22 -0.79 23.19
C GLU A 71 12.84 -1.00 22.56
N LEU A 72 11.79 -0.75 23.33
CA LEU A 72 10.40 -0.73 22.86
C LEU A 72 9.86 0.69 22.98
N ILE A 73 9.47 1.28 21.86
CA ILE A 73 8.84 2.59 21.83
C ILE A 73 7.36 2.43 22.21
N THR A 74 6.94 3.15 23.23
CA THR A 74 5.54 3.16 23.68
C THR A 74 4.61 3.62 22.57
N SER A 75 3.45 2.99 22.48
CA SER A 75 2.43 3.30 21.48
C SER A 75 1.13 3.69 22.16
N SER A 76 0.47 4.72 21.66
CA SER A 76 -0.85 5.11 22.16
C SER A 76 -1.87 3.98 21.97
N PRO A 77 -2.83 3.80 22.87
CA PRO A 77 -3.95 2.90 22.69
C PRO A 77 -4.99 3.41 21.66
N GLU A 78 -4.94 4.70 21.32
CA GLU A 78 -5.90 5.34 20.41
C GLU A 78 -5.91 4.71 19.00
N PRO A 79 -7.03 4.73 18.29
CA PRO A 79 -7.14 4.22 16.92
C PRO A 79 -6.50 5.19 15.92
N LEU A 80 -5.18 5.20 15.85
CA LEU A 80 -4.41 6.05 14.93
C LEU A 80 -4.25 5.40 13.57
N SER A 81 -4.16 6.23 12.53
CA SER A 81 -3.75 5.81 11.19
C SER A 81 -2.29 5.34 11.16
N GLU A 82 -1.88 4.61 10.12
CA GLU A 82 -0.46 4.20 9.97
C GLU A 82 0.47 5.41 9.78
N LEU A 83 0.00 6.53 9.23
CA LEU A 83 0.81 7.76 9.15
C LEU A 83 1.12 8.33 10.55
N GLU A 84 0.09 8.41 11.39
CA GLU A 84 0.22 8.87 12.77
C GLU A 84 1.05 7.88 13.60
N ARG A 85 0.85 6.57 13.42
CA ARG A 85 1.65 5.52 14.08
C ARG A 85 3.13 5.60 13.74
N ASN A 86 3.45 5.85 12.48
CA ASN A 86 4.83 6.02 12.07
C ASN A 86 5.44 7.29 12.67
N ALA A 87 4.70 8.41 12.71
CA ALA A 87 5.13 9.65 13.32
C ALA A 87 5.35 9.48 14.84
N GLU A 88 4.43 8.81 15.55
CA GLU A 88 4.54 8.45 16.97
C GLU A 88 5.82 7.63 17.23
N PHE A 89 6.01 6.55 16.47
CA PHE A 89 7.18 5.69 16.61
C PHE A 89 8.48 6.44 16.39
N PHE A 90 8.59 7.19 15.29
CA PHE A 90 9.83 7.92 15.00
C PHE A 90 10.06 9.07 15.97
N SER A 91 9.01 9.73 16.48
CA SER A 91 9.15 10.71 17.57
C SER A 91 9.78 10.09 18.79
N GLY A 92 9.33 8.92 19.20
CA GLY A 92 9.90 8.18 20.34
C GLY A 92 11.34 7.72 20.08
N PHE A 93 11.63 7.25 18.87
CA PHE A 93 12.94 6.74 18.48
C PHE A 93 14.02 7.83 18.42
N VAL A 94 13.73 8.96 17.76
CA VAL A 94 14.69 10.08 17.63
C VAL A 94 14.65 11.06 18.78
N LYS A 95 13.73 10.88 19.74
CA LYS A 95 13.51 11.79 20.89
C LYS A 95 13.22 13.25 20.46
N LYS A 96 12.55 13.39 19.33
CA LYS A 96 12.13 14.70 18.79
C LYS A 96 10.76 14.54 18.15
N LEU A 97 9.89 15.55 18.28
CA LEU A 97 8.56 15.52 17.69
C LEU A 97 8.66 15.40 16.16
N TYR A 98 8.04 14.36 15.65
CA TYR A 98 7.81 14.11 14.22
C TYR A 98 6.32 14.21 13.95
N LEU A 99 5.92 15.06 13.03
CA LEU A 99 4.52 15.18 12.63
C LEU A 99 4.21 14.21 11.48
N PRO A 100 3.01 13.64 11.45
CA PRO A 100 2.60 12.82 10.30
C PRO A 100 2.54 13.68 9.03
N SER A 101 2.90 13.09 7.89
CA SER A 101 2.81 13.71 6.58
C SER A 101 2.24 12.74 5.57
N TYR A 102 1.59 13.27 4.52
CA TYR A 102 1.18 12.43 3.40
C TYR A 102 2.43 11.96 2.63
N PRO A 103 2.38 10.74 2.06
CA PRO A 103 3.47 10.28 1.21
C PRO A 103 3.53 11.13 -0.06
N GLU A 104 4.74 11.46 -0.49
CA GLU A 104 5.03 12.16 -1.74
C GLU A 104 6.02 11.36 -2.56
N LEU A 105 5.79 11.26 -3.86
CA LEU A 105 6.69 10.62 -4.81
C LEU A 105 7.02 11.60 -5.94
N GLU A 106 8.30 11.88 -6.09
CA GLU A 106 8.81 12.54 -7.28
C GLU A 106 8.92 11.54 -8.43
N VAL A 107 8.30 11.86 -9.54
CA VAL A 107 8.27 10.99 -10.71
C VAL A 107 9.07 11.63 -11.82
N SER A 108 10.21 11.04 -12.15
CA SER A 108 11.06 11.45 -13.26
C SER A 108 10.76 10.66 -14.54
N GLY A 109 10.94 11.34 -15.68
CA GLY A 109 10.80 10.76 -17.01
C GLY A 109 9.34 10.66 -17.49
N ASP A 110 9.21 10.54 -18.79
CA ASP A 110 7.92 10.36 -19.46
C ASP A 110 7.63 8.90 -19.74
N TYR A 111 6.39 8.49 -19.52
CA TYR A 111 5.85 7.24 -20.06
C TYR A 111 4.90 7.60 -21.20
N ASN A 112 5.38 7.40 -22.42
CA ASN A 112 4.66 7.76 -23.62
C ASN A 112 3.94 6.53 -24.20
N ILE A 113 2.65 6.41 -23.90
CA ILE A 113 1.76 5.51 -24.62
C ILE A 113 1.24 6.28 -25.85
N ARG A 114 1.55 5.80 -27.04
CA ARG A 114 1.21 6.45 -28.31
C ARG A 114 -0.29 6.75 -28.42
N GLU A 115 -1.11 5.80 -27.94
CA GLU A 115 -2.58 5.88 -27.94
C GLU A 115 -3.16 6.91 -26.97
N LEU A 116 -2.38 7.34 -25.96
CA LEU A 116 -2.80 8.31 -24.94
C LEU A 116 -2.37 9.73 -25.28
N LYS A 117 -1.63 9.94 -26.35
CA LYS A 117 -1.23 11.29 -26.77
C LYS A 117 -2.48 12.16 -26.97
N ARG A 118 -2.59 13.23 -26.17
CA ARG A 118 -3.68 14.23 -26.21
C ARG A 118 -5.07 13.73 -25.78
N LYS A 119 -5.18 12.56 -25.15
CA LYS A 119 -6.46 12.06 -24.63
C LYS A 119 -6.49 12.16 -23.11
N SER A 120 -7.56 12.69 -22.55
CA SER A 120 -7.85 12.54 -21.12
C SER A 120 -8.26 11.09 -20.84
N PHE A 121 -7.74 10.52 -19.75
CA PHE A 121 -8.02 9.15 -19.37
C PHE A 121 -8.14 8.99 -17.85
N TYR A 122 -8.77 7.91 -17.43
CA TYR A 122 -8.87 7.46 -16.05
C TYR A 122 -8.31 6.05 -15.91
N VAL A 123 -7.95 5.67 -14.69
CA VAL A 123 -7.40 4.35 -14.39
C VAL A 123 -8.37 3.54 -13.53
N LEU A 124 -8.59 2.29 -13.90
CA LEU A 124 -9.28 1.27 -13.10
C LEU A 124 -8.24 0.26 -12.61
N SER A 125 -8.11 0.07 -11.30
CA SER A 125 -7.27 -0.98 -10.71
C SER A 125 -8.16 -2.01 -10.03
N LEU A 126 -8.17 -3.24 -10.57
CA LEU A 126 -9.19 -4.24 -10.29
C LEU A 126 -8.88 -5.11 -9.08
N GLY A 127 -7.61 -5.45 -8.90
CA GLY A 127 -7.17 -6.46 -7.97
C GLY A 127 -7.33 -6.09 -6.50
N ALA A 128 -7.36 -7.13 -5.68
CA ALA A 128 -7.19 -7.03 -4.24
C ALA A 128 -6.43 -8.25 -3.73
N ASN A 129 -5.77 -8.15 -2.57
CA ASN A 129 -5.02 -9.26 -1.95
C ASN A 129 -5.90 -10.49 -1.66
N LYS A 130 -7.21 -10.29 -1.50
CA LYS A 130 -8.20 -11.35 -1.24
C LYS A 130 -9.43 -11.13 -2.09
N LYS A 131 -9.95 -12.20 -2.68
CA LYS A 131 -11.11 -12.16 -3.58
C LYS A 131 -12.36 -11.50 -2.96
N TYR A 132 -12.60 -11.71 -1.67
CA TYR A 132 -13.74 -11.08 -0.97
C TYR A 132 -13.59 -9.56 -0.78
N ARG A 133 -12.41 -8.99 -1.07
CA ARG A 133 -12.15 -7.54 -1.06
C ARG A 133 -12.25 -6.91 -2.45
N GLU A 134 -12.48 -7.73 -3.48
CA GLU A 134 -12.65 -7.25 -4.84
C GLU A 134 -14.05 -6.66 -5.03
N TRP A 135 -14.12 -5.47 -5.56
CA TRP A 135 -15.39 -4.91 -6.01
C TRP A 135 -15.88 -5.69 -7.23
N PRO A 136 -17.19 -6.09 -7.29
CA PRO A 136 -17.67 -6.90 -8.41
C PRO A 136 -17.45 -6.23 -9.76
N TYR A 137 -16.86 -6.94 -10.69
CA TYR A 137 -16.41 -6.49 -12.01
C TYR A 137 -17.51 -5.78 -12.82
N LYS A 138 -18.78 -6.21 -12.67
CA LYS A 138 -19.94 -5.57 -13.31
C LYS A 138 -20.11 -4.09 -12.93
N TYR A 139 -19.65 -3.69 -11.76
CA TYR A 139 -19.72 -2.30 -11.33
C TYR A 139 -18.59 -1.47 -11.93
N TYR A 140 -17.41 -2.06 -12.17
CA TYR A 140 -16.35 -1.41 -12.96
C TYR A 140 -16.82 -1.12 -14.39
N ALA A 141 -17.50 -2.06 -15.04
CA ALA A 141 -18.10 -1.84 -16.36
C ALA A 141 -19.14 -0.69 -16.33
N LYS A 142 -20.03 -0.70 -15.33
CA LYS A 142 -21.04 0.35 -15.17
C LYS A 142 -20.45 1.74 -14.94
N ILE A 143 -19.43 1.85 -14.09
CA ILE A 143 -18.78 3.15 -13.83
C ILE A 143 -18.00 3.62 -15.04
N ALA A 144 -17.31 2.72 -15.77
CA ALA A 144 -16.61 3.04 -17.01
C ALA A 144 -17.56 3.66 -18.05
N GLN A 145 -18.73 3.05 -18.23
CA GLN A 145 -19.76 3.56 -19.15
C GLN A 145 -20.29 4.93 -18.73
N LYS A 146 -20.52 5.15 -17.41
CA LYS A 146 -20.97 6.45 -16.90
C LYS A 146 -19.92 7.55 -17.08
N ILE A 147 -18.65 7.24 -16.78
CA ILE A 147 -17.53 8.19 -16.94
C ILE A 147 -17.41 8.57 -18.42
N HIS A 148 -17.35 7.58 -19.32
CA HIS A 148 -17.24 7.85 -20.75
C HIS A 148 -18.39 8.69 -21.27
N LYS A 149 -19.62 8.36 -20.93
CA LYS A 149 -20.81 9.12 -21.34
C LYS A 149 -20.76 10.58 -20.87
N LYS A 150 -20.20 10.82 -19.67
CA LYS A 150 -20.14 12.18 -19.06
C LYS A 150 -18.94 13.00 -19.56
N THR A 151 -17.81 12.37 -19.84
CA THR A 151 -16.53 13.07 -20.04
C THR A 151 -15.87 12.80 -21.39
N GLY A 152 -16.24 11.72 -22.07
CA GLY A 152 -15.54 11.23 -23.27
C GLY A 152 -14.17 10.59 -22.98
N TRP A 153 -13.76 10.46 -21.74
CA TRP A 153 -12.44 9.96 -21.39
C TRP A 153 -12.28 8.48 -21.74
N LEU A 154 -11.02 8.11 -22.04
CA LEU A 154 -10.59 6.74 -22.22
C LEU A 154 -10.33 6.07 -20.87
N GLY A 155 -10.77 4.83 -20.70
CA GLY A 155 -10.45 4.05 -19.50
C GLY A 155 -9.23 3.16 -19.70
N LEU A 156 -8.32 3.12 -18.74
CA LEU A 156 -7.22 2.18 -18.68
C LEU A 156 -7.45 1.21 -17.52
N ILE A 157 -7.44 -0.09 -17.80
CA ILE A 157 -7.46 -1.13 -16.78
C ILE A 157 -6.03 -1.51 -16.48
N CYS A 158 -5.57 -1.27 -15.24
CA CYS A 158 -4.22 -1.61 -14.78
C CYS A 158 -4.29 -2.63 -13.65
N GLY A 159 -3.27 -3.47 -13.55
CA GLY A 159 -3.19 -4.51 -12.53
C GLY A 159 -2.13 -5.55 -12.87
N ALA A 160 -2.08 -6.63 -12.10
CA ALA A 160 -1.16 -7.74 -12.30
C ALA A 160 -1.58 -8.60 -13.52
N GLU A 161 -0.65 -9.41 -14.04
CA GLU A 161 -0.88 -10.27 -15.20
C GLU A 161 -2.04 -11.25 -15.00
N ASN A 162 -2.19 -11.79 -13.81
CA ASN A 162 -3.28 -12.71 -13.47
C ASN A 162 -4.68 -12.06 -13.47
N GLU A 163 -4.77 -10.75 -13.65
CA GLU A 163 -6.03 -10.00 -13.76
C GLU A 163 -6.41 -9.72 -15.23
N PHE A 164 -5.61 -10.19 -16.20
CA PHE A 164 -5.80 -9.90 -17.62
C PHE A 164 -7.17 -10.34 -18.11
N ASP A 165 -7.58 -11.57 -17.83
CA ASP A 165 -8.87 -12.12 -18.26
C ASP A 165 -10.04 -11.34 -17.66
N LEU A 166 -9.92 -10.90 -16.41
CA LEU A 166 -10.92 -10.05 -15.76
C LEU A 166 -11.04 -8.70 -16.47
N GLY A 167 -9.90 -8.10 -16.86
CA GLY A 167 -9.87 -6.86 -17.62
C GLY A 167 -10.55 -7.00 -18.99
N GLU A 168 -10.28 -8.07 -19.72
CA GLU A 168 -10.93 -8.36 -21.00
C GLU A 168 -12.44 -8.63 -20.83
N HIS A 169 -12.82 -9.28 -19.73
CA HIS A 169 -14.23 -9.50 -19.42
C HIS A 169 -14.97 -8.19 -19.16
N ILE A 170 -14.39 -7.25 -18.42
CA ILE A 170 -14.98 -5.91 -18.18
C ILE A 170 -15.14 -5.14 -19.48
N LYS A 171 -14.16 -5.19 -20.39
CA LYS A 171 -14.26 -4.56 -21.72
C LYS A 171 -15.44 -5.06 -22.51
N LYS A 172 -15.75 -6.34 -22.44
CA LYS A 172 -16.88 -6.96 -23.16
C LYS A 172 -18.24 -6.58 -22.58
N LEU A 173 -18.29 -6.09 -21.31
CA LEU A 173 -19.54 -5.76 -20.61
C LEU A 173 -20.00 -4.32 -20.80
N CYS A 174 -19.23 -3.47 -21.45
CA CYS A 174 -19.61 -2.08 -21.67
C CYS A 174 -19.06 -1.56 -23.01
N ASP A 175 -19.77 -0.58 -23.57
CA ASP A 175 -19.39 0.07 -24.84
C ASP A 175 -18.37 1.21 -24.63
N ALA A 176 -17.94 1.46 -23.39
CA ALA A 176 -16.93 2.47 -23.10
C ALA A 176 -15.57 2.04 -23.69
N PRO A 177 -14.81 2.97 -24.29
CA PRO A 177 -13.46 2.67 -24.79
C PRO A 177 -12.56 2.35 -23.62
N LEU A 178 -12.27 1.07 -23.42
CA LEU A 178 -11.36 0.55 -22.42
C LEU A 178 -10.14 -0.10 -23.05
N GLN A 179 -8.97 0.19 -22.52
CA GLN A 179 -7.73 -0.50 -22.87
C GLN A 179 -7.22 -1.30 -21.67
N ASN A 180 -6.86 -2.55 -21.92
CA ASN A 180 -6.37 -3.45 -20.88
C ASN A 180 -4.85 -3.44 -20.84
N TYR A 181 -4.31 -2.90 -19.75
CA TYR A 181 -2.89 -2.78 -19.44
C TYR A 181 -2.45 -3.70 -18.28
N THR A 182 -3.30 -4.63 -17.85
CA THR A 182 -2.94 -5.60 -16.81
C THR A 182 -1.74 -6.44 -17.26
N GLY A 183 -0.74 -6.58 -16.41
CA GLY A 183 0.52 -7.27 -16.70
C GLY A 183 1.45 -6.54 -17.68
N ARG A 184 1.08 -5.35 -18.18
CA ARG A 184 1.84 -4.62 -19.20
C ARG A 184 2.56 -3.38 -18.68
N THR A 185 2.52 -3.13 -17.40
CA THR A 185 3.20 -1.99 -16.77
C THR A 185 4.06 -2.46 -15.62
N THR A 186 5.27 -1.96 -15.55
CA THR A 186 6.05 -1.96 -14.32
C THR A 186 5.43 -0.99 -13.30
N LEU A 187 5.83 -1.09 -12.04
CA LEU A 187 5.35 -0.17 -11.00
C LEU A 187 5.69 1.30 -11.34
N SER A 188 6.88 1.54 -11.89
CA SER A 188 7.32 2.88 -12.32
C SER A 188 6.47 3.43 -13.47
N GLU A 189 6.10 2.60 -14.43
CA GLU A 189 5.23 2.99 -15.55
C GLU A 189 3.81 3.26 -15.08
N LEU A 190 3.27 2.42 -14.19
CA LEU A 190 1.97 2.65 -13.56
C LEU A 190 1.96 3.99 -12.81
N THR A 191 3.02 4.30 -12.06
CA THR A 191 3.14 5.57 -11.35
C THR A 191 3.08 6.77 -12.31
N ARG A 192 3.80 6.70 -13.46
CA ARG A 192 3.74 7.76 -14.50
C ARG A 192 2.38 7.87 -15.17
N LEU A 193 1.67 6.75 -15.35
CA LEU A 193 0.27 6.78 -15.83
C LEU A 193 -0.63 7.48 -14.82
N LEU A 194 -0.48 7.18 -13.54
CA LEU A 194 -1.27 7.81 -12.48
C LEU A 194 -1.09 9.33 -12.45
N VAL A 195 0.15 9.82 -12.54
CA VAL A 195 0.43 11.28 -12.63
C VAL A 195 -0.38 11.96 -13.74
N LYS A 196 -0.57 11.30 -14.87
CA LYS A 196 -1.26 11.85 -16.05
C LYS A 196 -2.77 11.55 -16.07
N SER A 197 -3.25 10.68 -15.21
CA SER A 197 -4.66 10.30 -15.17
C SER A 197 -5.53 11.34 -14.47
N GLN A 198 -6.76 11.47 -14.92
CA GLN A 198 -7.74 12.39 -14.31
C GLN A 198 -8.24 11.89 -12.96
N ILE A 199 -8.35 10.55 -12.81
CA ILE A 199 -8.80 9.90 -11.60
C ILE A 199 -8.41 8.42 -11.60
N LEU A 200 -8.10 7.88 -10.42
CA LEU A 200 -8.01 6.45 -10.14
C LEU A 200 -9.30 5.95 -9.49
N ILE A 201 -9.80 4.79 -9.91
CA ILE A 201 -10.84 4.04 -9.21
C ILE A 201 -10.27 2.66 -8.91
N SER A 202 -10.17 2.31 -7.64
CA SER A 202 -9.45 1.11 -7.20
C SER A 202 -10.05 0.49 -5.95
N ASN A 203 -9.89 -0.82 -5.80
CA ASN A 203 -9.97 -1.43 -4.48
C ASN A 203 -8.83 -0.90 -3.59
N GLU A 204 -8.97 -1.07 -2.27
CA GLU A 204 -7.93 -0.73 -1.29
C GLU A 204 -6.68 -1.59 -1.51
N THR A 205 -5.72 -1.04 -2.28
CA THR A 205 -4.46 -1.69 -2.67
C THR A 205 -3.31 -0.68 -2.68
N GLY A 206 -2.09 -1.15 -2.94
CA GLY A 206 -0.91 -0.28 -3.08
C GLY A 206 -1.06 0.82 -4.14
N THR A 207 -1.86 0.58 -5.18
CA THR A 207 -2.13 1.57 -6.24
C THR A 207 -2.78 2.84 -5.70
N VAL A 208 -3.66 2.72 -4.70
CA VAL A 208 -4.31 3.86 -4.03
C VAL A 208 -3.29 4.76 -3.34
N HIS A 209 -2.34 4.15 -2.64
CA HIS A 209 -1.28 4.90 -1.94
C HIS A 209 -0.31 5.57 -2.91
N ILE A 210 0.02 4.91 -4.03
CA ILE A 210 0.85 5.50 -5.09
C ILE A 210 0.12 6.69 -5.73
N ALA A 211 -1.15 6.53 -6.06
CA ALA A 211 -1.95 7.61 -6.65
C ALA A 211 -2.02 8.83 -5.74
N ASN A 212 -2.23 8.62 -4.44
CA ASN A 212 -2.21 9.72 -3.48
C ASN A 212 -0.83 10.39 -3.43
N ALA A 213 0.25 9.60 -3.37
CA ALA A 213 1.63 10.11 -3.30
C ALA A 213 2.07 10.93 -4.52
N VAL A 214 1.45 10.70 -5.68
CA VAL A 214 1.70 11.50 -6.91
C VAL A 214 0.61 12.54 -7.18
N GLY A 215 -0.33 12.71 -6.26
CA GLY A 215 -1.37 13.73 -6.33
C GLY A 215 -2.53 13.40 -7.28
N THR A 216 -2.75 12.14 -7.66
CA THR A 216 -3.88 11.74 -8.50
C THR A 216 -5.16 11.65 -7.68
N PRO A 217 -6.27 12.32 -8.08
CA PRO A 217 -7.57 12.14 -7.46
C PRO A 217 -7.97 10.66 -7.46
N THR A 218 -8.46 10.15 -6.32
CA THR A 218 -8.69 8.72 -6.15
C THR A 218 -10.03 8.41 -5.51
N VAL A 219 -10.77 7.46 -6.09
CA VAL A 219 -11.91 6.80 -5.45
C VAL A 219 -11.48 5.41 -5.02
N CYS A 220 -11.40 5.20 -3.71
CA CYS A 220 -11.02 3.93 -3.11
C CYS A 220 -12.26 3.16 -2.64
N ILE A 221 -12.41 1.92 -3.10
CA ILE A 221 -13.46 0.99 -2.66
C ILE A 221 -12.92 0.23 -1.44
N LEU A 222 -13.45 0.54 -0.27
CA LEU A 222 -13.01 0.00 0.99
C LEU A 222 -13.77 -1.26 1.39
N GLY A 223 -13.04 -2.26 1.86
CA GLY A 223 -13.61 -3.48 2.44
C GLY A 223 -14.06 -3.34 3.91
N GLY A 224 -13.90 -2.17 4.52
CA GLY A 224 -14.32 -1.83 5.89
C GLY A 224 -13.41 -2.31 7.02
N GLY A 225 -12.67 -3.41 6.85
CA GLY A 225 -11.86 -4.00 7.94
C GLY A 225 -10.65 -3.17 8.39
N HIS A 226 -10.25 -2.19 7.61
CA HIS A 226 -9.08 -1.34 7.89
C HIS A 226 -9.42 0.16 7.75
N PHE A 227 -10.70 0.50 7.83
CA PHE A 227 -11.16 1.88 7.73
C PHE A 227 -10.46 2.78 8.77
N GLY A 228 -9.92 3.90 8.31
CA GLY A 228 -9.18 4.86 9.14
C GLY A 228 -7.75 4.43 9.50
N ARG A 229 -7.38 3.17 9.29
CA ARG A 229 -6.01 2.70 9.52
C ARG A 229 -5.08 3.02 8.35
N PHE A 230 -5.47 2.64 7.13
CA PHE A 230 -4.69 2.88 5.92
C PHE A 230 -5.33 3.95 5.04
N VAL A 231 -6.65 3.91 4.94
CA VAL A 231 -7.49 4.86 4.20
C VAL A 231 -8.86 4.97 4.90
N PRO A 232 -9.53 6.14 4.85
CA PRO A 232 -9.00 7.40 4.36
C PRO A 232 -7.80 7.87 5.18
N TYR A 233 -6.96 8.70 4.60
CA TYR A 233 -5.90 9.36 5.36
C TYR A 233 -6.51 10.36 6.35
N PRO A 234 -5.89 10.56 7.53
CA PRO A 234 -6.35 11.55 8.48
C PRO A 234 -6.22 12.96 7.88
N GLU A 235 -7.06 13.89 8.33
CA GLU A 235 -6.87 15.30 8.00
C GLU A 235 -5.62 15.82 8.69
N LEU A 236 -4.62 16.22 7.91
CA LEU A 236 -3.37 16.78 8.41
C LEU A 236 -3.33 18.28 8.18
N SER A 237 -3.04 19.04 9.23
CA SER A 237 -3.00 20.50 9.16
C SER A 237 -2.02 21.00 8.07
N GLY A 238 -2.50 21.87 7.20
CA GLY A 238 -1.70 22.44 6.11
C GLY A 238 -1.42 21.49 4.93
N GLN A 239 -2.01 20.30 4.91
CA GLN A 239 -1.83 19.32 3.83
C GLN A 239 -3.19 18.90 3.27
N THR A 240 -3.24 18.56 1.99
CA THR A 240 -4.47 18.09 1.31
C THR A 240 -4.30 16.65 0.83
N SER A 241 -5.10 15.74 1.36
CA SER A 241 -5.24 14.39 0.78
C SER A 241 -6.05 14.45 -0.50
N ARG A 242 -5.69 13.61 -1.46
CA ARG A 242 -6.45 13.42 -2.72
C ARG A 242 -7.18 12.06 -2.75
N LEU A 243 -7.27 11.45 -1.61
CA LEU A 243 -7.93 10.18 -1.39
C LEU A 243 -9.26 10.39 -0.66
#